data_27087e21f917d6638cb1996ed23c571e
#
_entry.id   27087e21f917d6638cb1996ed23c571e
#
_cell.length_a   1.000
_cell.length_b   1.000
_cell.length_c   1.000
_cell.angle_alpha   90.00
_cell.angle_beta   90.00
_cell.angle_gamma   90.00
#
_symmetry.space_group_name_H-M   'P 1'
#
loop_
_entity.id
_entity.type
_entity.pdbx_description
1 polymer ?
#
loop_
_entity_poly.entity_id
_entity_poly.type
_entity_poly.pdbx_seq_one_letter_code
_entity_poly.pdbx_strand_id
1 'polypeptide(L)'
;MSAKQTILISFALVAALCLASACSLKDDAAVESCAKSFGQNYFNLRLQQASGLCTDRSYKWIEFHASNISQGDVDVLNAQTDSALCDIDDIDIDGDSARVKMTVRNFLLCDSIGRPGRMCKQGKCRLTLRKEGETWKVDLDGLVTKTEE
;
A
#
# COMPACT_ATOMS: atom_id res chain seq x y z
N MET A 1 -23.16 13.71 43.82
CA MET A 1 -21.83 13.79 43.20
C MET A 1 -21.19 15.10 43.53
N SER A 2 -19.98 15.08 44.06
CA SER A 2 -19.26 16.31 44.38
C SER A 2 -18.70 16.94 43.11
N ALA A 3 -18.63 18.25 42.99
CA ALA A 3 -18.10 19.00 41.85
C ALA A 3 -16.69 18.50 41.43
N LYS A 4 -15.90 18.02 42.38
CA LYS A 4 -14.58 17.43 42.14
C LYS A 4 -14.61 16.09 41.36
N GLN A 5 -15.64 15.27 41.57
CA GLN A 5 -15.82 14.01 40.83
C GLN A 5 -16.25 14.29 39.39
N THR A 6 -17.10 15.28 39.16
CA THR A 6 -17.54 15.65 37.81
C THR A 6 -16.37 16.20 36.96
N ILE A 7 -15.48 17.00 37.57
CA ILE A 7 -14.29 17.54 36.91
C ILE A 7 -13.29 16.43 36.56
N LEU A 8 -13.08 15.46 37.45
CA LEU A 8 -12.19 14.32 37.21
C LEU A 8 -12.68 13.41 36.05
N ILE A 9 -13.99 13.15 36.00
CA ILE A 9 -14.60 12.36 34.92
C ILE A 9 -14.51 13.10 33.58
N SER A 10 -14.73 14.41 33.56
CA SER A 10 -14.58 15.23 32.34
C SER A 10 -13.14 15.24 31.82
N PHE A 11 -12.15 15.31 32.71
CA PHE A 11 -10.74 15.30 32.34
C PHE A 11 -10.28 13.94 31.76
N ALA A 12 -10.77 12.83 32.35
CA ALA A 12 -10.49 11.48 31.88
C ALA A 12 -11.12 11.22 30.49
N LEU A 13 -12.32 11.75 30.23
CA LEU A 13 -13.00 11.60 28.95
C LEU A 13 -12.29 12.37 27.83
N VAL A 14 -11.82 13.57 28.08
CA VAL A 14 -11.06 14.39 27.12
C VAL A 14 -9.71 13.76 26.81
N ALA A 15 -9.01 13.21 27.82
CA ALA A 15 -7.73 12.52 27.61
C ALA A 15 -7.89 11.25 26.77
N ALA A 16 -8.97 10.47 26.96
CA ALA A 16 -9.25 9.28 26.17
C ALA A 16 -9.54 9.61 24.68
N LEU A 17 -10.26 10.70 24.40
CA LEU A 17 -10.51 11.17 23.03
C LEU A 17 -9.21 11.61 22.32
N CYS A 18 -8.31 12.29 23.03
CA CYS A 18 -7.03 12.72 22.45
C CYS A 18 -6.12 11.53 22.11
N LEU A 19 -6.12 10.46 22.91
CA LEU A 19 -5.32 9.26 22.65
C LEU A 19 -5.85 8.47 21.44
N ALA A 20 -7.16 8.36 21.28
CA ALA A 20 -7.76 7.69 20.12
C ALA A 20 -7.43 8.43 18.80
N SER A 21 -7.48 9.76 18.81
CA SER A 21 -7.14 10.57 17.62
C SER A 21 -5.67 10.46 17.24
N ALA A 22 -4.75 10.40 18.21
CA ALA A 22 -3.32 10.25 17.97
C ALA A 22 -2.97 8.87 17.38
N CYS A 23 -3.64 7.81 17.80
CA CYS A 23 -3.48 6.47 17.25
C CYS A 23 -3.97 6.40 15.80
N SER A 24 -5.11 7.00 15.48
CA SER A 24 -5.64 7.05 14.11
C SER A 24 -4.70 7.76 13.14
N LEU A 25 -4.20 8.93 13.48
CA LEU A 25 -3.25 9.68 12.65
C LEU A 25 -1.93 8.92 12.42
N LYS A 26 -1.46 8.17 13.43
CA LYS A 26 -0.26 7.35 13.30
C LYS A 26 -0.49 6.18 12.36
N ASP A 27 -1.64 5.53 12.41
CA ASP A 27 -1.98 4.43 11.52
C ASP A 27 -2.16 4.92 10.07
N ASP A 28 -2.82 6.06 9.85
CA ASP A 28 -2.95 6.67 8.52
C ASP A 28 -1.59 6.91 7.87
N ALA A 29 -0.66 7.54 8.59
CA ALA A 29 0.69 7.82 8.10
C ALA A 29 1.49 6.52 7.83
N ALA A 30 1.34 5.50 8.67
CA ALA A 30 2.01 4.23 8.51
C ALA A 30 1.47 3.43 7.31
N VAL A 31 0.15 3.42 7.11
CA VAL A 31 -0.50 2.81 5.95
C VAL A 31 -0.09 3.52 4.67
N GLU A 32 -0.13 4.84 4.64
CA GLU A 32 0.30 5.63 3.48
C GLU A 32 1.75 5.33 3.09
N SER A 33 2.65 5.37 4.07
CA SER A 33 4.08 5.11 3.86
C SER A 33 4.34 3.70 3.33
N CYS A 34 3.69 2.68 3.91
CA CYS A 34 3.81 1.29 3.48
C CYS A 34 3.28 1.10 2.06
N ALA A 35 2.06 1.57 1.78
CA ALA A 35 1.44 1.43 0.47
C ALA A 35 2.23 2.14 -0.63
N LYS A 36 2.70 3.37 -0.38
CA LYS A 36 3.50 4.14 -1.33
C LYS A 36 4.85 3.48 -1.61
N SER A 37 5.55 3.06 -0.56
CA SER A 37 6.83 2.36 -0.69
C SER A 37 6.69 1.03 -1.43
N PHE A 38 5.65 0.26 -1.13
CA PHE A 38 5.35 -0.96 -1.86
C PHE A 38 5.10 -0.68 -3.34
N GLY A 39 4.18 0.23 -3.66
CA GLY A 39 3.84 0.55 -5.05
C GLY A 39 5.04 1.03 -5.86
N GLN A 40 5.86 1.92 -5.30
CA GLN A 40 7.08 2.38 -5.96
C GLN A 40 8.08 1.26 -6.24
N ASN A 41 8.24 0.31 -5.32
CA ASN A 41 9.12 -0.84 -5.54
C ASN A 41 8.51 -1.84 -6.52
N TYR A 42 7.23 -2.17 -6.37
CA TYR A 42 6.53 -3.13 -7.22
C TYR A 42 6.52 -2.71 -8.70
N PHE A 43 6.11 -1.49 -8.98
CA PHE A 43 6.00 -0.97 -10.35
C PHE A 43 7.33 -0.58 -10.99
N ASN A 44 8.40 -0.48 -10.23
CA ASN A 44 9.78 -0.35 -10.73
C ASN A 44 10.54 -1.68 -10.76
N LEU A 45 9.84 -2.81 -10.64
CA LEU A 45 10.38 -4.17 -10.64
C LEU A 45 11.46 -4.45 -9.56
N ARG A 46 11.46 -3.67 -8.49
CA ARG A 46 12.28 -3.90 -7.28
C ARG A 46 11.54 -4.88 -6.35
N LEU A 47 11.33 -6.11 -6.84
CA LEU A 47 10.40 -7.05 -6.21
C LEU A 47 10.88 -7.59 -4.86
N GLN A 48 12.20 -7.67 -4.66
CA GLN A 48 12.76 -8.05 -3.35
C GLN A 48 12.42 -6.99 -2.28
N GLN A 49 12.54 -5.70 -2.61
CA GLN A 49 12.17 -4.62 -1.71
C GLN A 49 10.66 -4.58 -1.47
N ALA A 50 9.85 -4.80 -2.52
CA ALA A 50 8.40 -4.89 -2.39
C ALA A 50 7.99 -6.05 -1.48
N SER A 51 8.62 -7.22 -1.59
CA SER A 51 8.31 -8.40 -0.76
C SER A 51 8.54 -8.14 0.73
N GLY A 52 9.55 -7.36 1.08
CA GLY A 52 9.82 -6.96 2.47
C GLY A 52 8.69 -6.13 3.13
N LEU A 53 7.79 -5.58 2.33
CA LEU A 53 6.64 -4.79 2.78
C LEU A 53 5.32 -5.60 2.78
N CYS A 54 5.39 -6.89 2.45
CA CYS A 54 4.23 -7.76 2.32
C CYS A 54 4.06 -8.69 3.53
N THR A 55 2.84 -9.20 3.69
CA THR A 55 2.58 -10.36 4.53
C THR A 55 3.20 -11.62 3.95
N ASP A 56 3.51 -12.62 4.77
CA ASP A 56 4.14 -13.86 4.32
C ASP A 56 3.31 -14.59 3.25
N ARG A 57 1.99 -14.56 3.36
CA ARG A 57 1.09 -15.18 2.37
C ARG A 57 1.11 -14.49 1.00
N SER A 58 1.63 -13.27 0.94
CA SER A 58 1.74 -12.48 -0.29
C SER A 58 2.97 -12.84 -1.12
N TYR A 59 3.99 -13.50 -0.55
CA TYR A 59 5.25 -13.82 -1.23
C TYR A 59 5.04 -14.62 -2.51
N LYS A 60 4.12 -15.58 -2.51
CA LYS A 60 3.79 -16.35 -3.71
C LYS A 60 3.36 -15.48 -4.90
N TRP A 61 2.70 -14.35 -4.64
CA TRP A 61 2.26 -13.43 -5.69
C TRP A 61 3.40 -12.57 -6.22
N ILE A 62 4.36 -12.19 -5.36
CA ILE A 62 5.58 -11.52 -5.78
C ILE A 62 6.46 -12.46 -6.60
N GLU A 63 6.63 -13.71 -6.17
CA GLU A 63 7.37 -14.73 -6.94
C GLU A 63 6.69 -15.03 -8.26
N PHE A 64 5.37 -15.15 -8.26
CA PHE A 64 4.60 -15.34 -9.49
C PHE A 64 4.77 -14.17 -10.46
N HIS A 65 4.72 -12.93 -9.97
CA HIS A 65 5.01 -11.76 -10.78
C HIS A 65 6.43 -11.80 -11.34
N ALA A 66 7.43 -12.07 -10.50
CA ALA A 66 8.82 -12.16 -10.92
C ALA A 66 9.05 -13.21 -12.01
N SER A 67 8.36 -14.36 -11.91
CA SER A 67 8.49 -15.45 -12.90
C SER A 67 7.89 -15.12 -14.27
N ASN A 68 7.02 -14.11 -14.34
CA ASN A 68 6.36 -13.67 -15.58
C ASN A 68 7.06 -12.46 -16.23
N ILE A 69 8.04 -11.86 -15.57
CA ILE A 69 8.80 -10.73 -16.12
C ILE A 69 9.87 -11.28 -17.07
N SER A 70 9.87 -10.76 -18.29
CA SER A 70 10.87 -11.08 -19.31
C SER A 70 12.01 -10.06 -19.31
N GLN A 71 13.13 -10.40 -19.94
CA GLN A 71 14.21 -9.44 -20.18
C GLN A 71 13.70 -8.22 -20.99
N GLY A 72 12.80 -8.46 -21.95
CA GLY A 72 12.19 -7.38 -22.73
C GLY A 72 11.40 -6.39 -21.88
N ASP A 73 10.73 -6.85 -20.82
CA ASP A 73 10.01 -5.98 -19.87
C ASP A 73 10.99 -5.09 -19.09
N VAL A 74 12.10 -5.67 -18.64
CA VAL A 74 13.17 -4.93 -17.95
C VAL A 74 13.80 -3.90 -18.88
N ASP A 75 14.06 -4.25 -20.13
CA ASP A 75 14.64 -3.35 -21.13
C ASP A 75 13.70 -2.17 -21.43
N VAL A 76 12.40 -2.44 -21.58
CA VAL A 76 11.38 -1.39 -21.77
C VAL A 76 11.33 -0.45 -20.58
N LEU A 77 11.35 -0.97 -19.35
CA LEU A 77 11.33 -0.13 -18.16
C LEU A 77 12.60 0.71 -18.03
N ASN A 78 13.78 0.11 -18.29
CA ASN A 78 15.06 0.82 -18.21
C ASN A 78 15.25 1.88 -19.31
N ALA A 79 14.53 1.76 -20.43
CA ALA A 79 14.55 2.76 -21.49
C ALA A 79 13.71 4.04 -21.14
N GLN A 80 12.92 3.98 -20.05
CA GLN A 80 12.14 5.14 -19.63
C GLN A 80 13.02 6.18 -18.94
N THR A 81 12.72 7.45 -19.20
CA THR A 81 13.40 8.57 -18.53
C THR A 81 12.96 8.71 -17.08
N ASP A 82 11.68 8.44 -16.83
CA ASP A 82 11.06 8.59 -15.53
C ASP A 82 10.67 7.23 -14.95
N SER A 83 10.96 7.00 -13.68
CA SER A 83 10.52 5.83 -12.95
C SER A 83 9.02 5.90 -12.63
N ALA A 84 8.43 4.75 -12.27
CA ALA A 84 7.05 4.71 -11.79
C ALA A 84 6.91 5.50 -10.49
N LEU A 85 5.85 6.31 -10.42
CA LEU A 85 5.48 7.13 -9.27
C LEU A 85 4.11 6.74 -8.76
N CYS A 86 3.96 6.66 -7.45
CA CYS A 86 2.70 6.31 -6.78
C CYS A 86 2.25 7.46 -5.89
N ASP A 87 1.02 7.90 -6.11
CA ASP A 87 0.33 8.87 -5.27
C ASP A 87 -0.87 8.19 -4.59
N ILE A 88 -1.02 8.40 -3.31
CA ILE A 88 -2.13 7.85 -2.54
C ILE A 88 -3.34 8.78 -2.70
N ASP A 89 -4.46 8.22 -3.16
CA ASP A 89 -5.70 8.96 -3.39
C ASP A 89 -6.65 8.88 -2.19
N ASP A 90 -6.71 7.70 -1.54
CA ASP A 90 -7.67 7.43 -0.47
C ASP A 90 -7.18 6.28 0.42
N ILE A 91 -7.45 6.39 1.72
CA ILE A 91 -7.14 5.38 2.73
C ILE A 91 -8.40 5.15 3.56
N ASP A 92 -8.80 3.89 3.68
CA ASP A 92 -9.91 3.45 4.52
C ASP A 92 -9.40 2.37 5.48
N ILE A 93 -9.32 2.70 6.77
CA ILE A 93 -8.83 1.81 7.83
C ILE A 93 -10.01 1.30 8.64
N ASP A 94 -10.09 -0.02 8.78
CA ASP A 94 -11.06 -0.72 9.60
C ASP A 94 -10.33 -1.74 10.49
N GLY A 95 -10.09 -1.37 11.75
CA GLY A 95 -9.32 -2.17 12.71
C GLY A 95 -7.90 -2.45 12.22
N ASP A 96 -7.55 -3.72 12.06
CA ASP A 96 -6.23 -4.18 11.59
C ASP A 96 -6.16 -4.38 10.07
N SER A 97 -7.14 -3.87 9.33
CA SER A 97 -7.20 -3.91 7.87
C SER A 97 -7.29 -2.51 7.30
N ALA A 98 -6.65 -2.29 6.16
CA ALA A 98 -6.75 -1.03 5.43
C ALA A 98 -6.92 -1.29 3.93
N ARG A 99 -7.70 -0.43 3.28
CA ARG A 99 -7.83 -0.37 1.81
C ARG A 99 -7.25 0.94 1.34
N VAL A 100 -6.38 0.86 0.36
CA VAL A 100 -5.70 2.03 -0.21
C VAL A 100 -5.99 2.10 -1.70
N LYS A 101 -6.43 3.28 -2.14
CA LYS A 101 -6.49 3.60 -3.57
C LYS A 101 -5.29 4.46 -3.92
N MET A 102 -4.64 4.15 -5.02
CA MET A 102 -3.50 4.91 -5.50
C MET A 102 -3.57 5.14 -7.00
N THR A 103 -3.04 6.26 -7.42
CA THR A 103 -2.73 6.56 -8.82
C THR A 103 -1.26 6.26 -9.07
N VAL A 104 -1.00 5.43 -10.07
CA VAL A 104 0.35 5.08 -10.52
C VAL A 104 0.62 5.73 -11.87
N ARG A 105 1.77 6.35 -12.02
CA ARG A 105 2.20 7.00 -13.26
C ARG A 105 3.48 6.38 -13.81
N ASN A 106 3.64 6.38 -15.12
CA ASN A 106 4.82 5.90 -15.83
C ASN A 106 5.24 4.47 -15.44
N PHE A 107 4.33 3.52 -15.51
CA PHE A 107 4.58 2.16 -15.05
C PHE A 107 4.39 1.11 -16.15
N LEU A 108 5.09 -0.01 -15.99
CA LEU A 108 4.92 -1.18 -16.83
C LEU A 108 3.79 -2.05 -16.26
N LEU A 109 2.72 -2.23 -17.01
CA LEU A 109 1.61 -3.09 -16.64
C LEU A 109 1.89 -4.52 -17.14
N CYS A 110 2.12 -5.43 -16.21
CA CYS A 110 2.31 -6.86 -16.44
C CYS A 110 1.09 -7.62 -15.89
N ASP A 111 -0.05 -7.49 -16.54
CA ASP A 111 -1.33 -8.04 -16.11
C ASP A 111 -1.72 -9.33 -16.84
N SER A 112 -0.90 -9.79 -17.78
CA SER A 112 -1.19 -10.95 -18.62
C SER A 112 -0.03 -11.93 -18.61
N ILE A 113 -0.34 -13.20 -18.30
CA ILE A 113 0.64 -14.28 -18.31
C ILE A 113 1.13 -14.56 -19.75
N GLY A 114 2.44 -14.66 -19.93
CA GLY A 114 3.05 -14.99 -21.22
C GLY A 114 2.94 -13.91 -22.29
N ARG A 115 2.57 -12.70 -21.90
CA ARG A 115 2.56 -11.53 -22.78
C ARG A 115 3.53 -10.46 -22.26
N PRO A 116 4.22 -9.74 -23.16
CA PRO A 116 5.05 -8.61 -22.77
C PRO A 116 4.22 -7.57 -22.01
N GLY A 117 4.83 -6.96 -21.01
CA GLY A 117 4.27 -5.80 -20.33
C GLY A 117 4.12 -4.61 -21.29
N ARG A 118 3.20 -3.73 -20.95
CA ARG A 118 2.98 -2.49 -21.71
C ARG A 118 3.13 -1.27 -20.83
N MET A 119 3.75 -0.21 -21.36
CA MET A 119 3.88 1.05 -20.64
C MET A 119 2.52 1.73 -20.53
N CYS A 120 2.19 2.14 -19.32
CA CYS A 120 1.01 2.93 -18.99
C CYS A 120 1.45 4.30 -18.47
N LYS A 121 0.85 5.38 -19.03
CA LYS A 121 1.10 6.74 -18.54
C LYS A 121 0.52 6.96 -17.15
N GLN A 122 -0.68 6.42 -16.91
CA GLN A 122 -1.38 6.51 -15.63
C GLN A 122 -2.41 5.40 -15.50
N GLY A 123 -2.63 4.96 -14.27
CA GLY A 123 -3.69 4.03 -13.92
C GLY A 123 -3.98 4.07 -12.43
N LYS A 124 -5.17 3.61 -12.04
CA LYS A 124 -5.56 3.46 -10.63
C LYS A 124 -5.41 2.03 -10.20
N CYS A 125 -4.89 1.83 -8.99
CA CYS A 125 -4.71 0.52 -8.37
C CYS A 125 -5.28 0.54 -6.96
N ARG A 126 -5.60 -0.65 -6.44
CA ARG A 126 -6.03 -0.84 -5.05
C ARG A 126 -5.09 -1.81 -4.36
N LEU A 127 -4.79 -1.50 -3.11
CA LEU A 127 -4.05 -2.39 -2.22
C LEU A 127 -4.88 -2.65 -0.95
N THR A 128 -4.75 -3.84 -0.44
CA THR A 128 -5.18 -4.19 0.92
C THR A 128 -3.95 -4.29 1.80
N LEU A 129 -4.01 -3.76 3.01
CA LEU A 129 -2.97 -3.89 4.00
C LEU A 129 -3.53 -4.56 5.26
N ARG A 130 -2.66 -5.23 6.00
CA ARG A 130 -2.96 -5.80 7.31
C ARG A 130 -1.94 -5.33 8.33
N LYS A 131 -2.42 -5.09 9.54
CA LYS A 131 -1.57 -4.78 10.69
C LYS A 131 -1.13 -6.09 11.33
N GLU A 132 0.18 -6.29 11.41
CA GLU A 132 0.80 -7.42 12.10
C GLU A 132 1.62 -6.85 13.26
N GLY A 133 1.12 -7.02 14.50
CA GLY A 133 1.67 -6.30 15.65
C GLY A 133 1.52 -4.79 15.50
N GLU A 134 2.64 -4.07 15.47
CA GLU A 134 2.67 -2.62 15.27
C GLU A 134 2.97 -2.20 13.82
N THR A 135 3.10 -3.16 12.90
CA THR A 135 3.55 -2.92 11.53
C THR A 135 2.44 -3.18 10.54
N TRP A 136 2.21 -2.24 9.63
CA TRP A 136 1.34 -2.43 8.47
C TRP A 136 2.11 -3.09 7.33
N LYS A 137 1.48 -4.08 6.70
CA LYS A 137 2.03 -4.83 5.57
C LYS A 137 1.00 -4.98 4.46
N VAL A 138 1.47 -4.97 3.22
CA VAL A 138 0.61 -5.21 2.05
C VAL A 138 0.21 -6.67 2.00
N ASP A 139 -1.08 -6.91 1.82
CA ASP A 139 -1.70 -8.23 1.82
C ASP A 139 -2.28 -8.53 0.44
N LEU A 140 -1.52 -9.27 -0.37
CA LEU A 140 -1.88 -9.59 -1.75
C LEU A 140 -2.72 -10.88 -1.82
N ASP A 141 -3.76 -10.84 -2.62
CA ASP A 141 -4.57 -11.99 -3.02
C ASP A 141 -4.44 -12.33 -4.52
N GLY A 142 -3.63 -11.57 -5.24
CA GLY A 142 -3.34 -11.71 -6.66
C GLY A 142 -2.26 -10.74 -7.12
N LEU A 143 -2.07 -10.64 -8.42
CA LEU A 143 -1.23 -9.58 -9.01
C LEU A 143 -1.90 -8.22 -8.81
N VAL A 144 -1.08 -7.19 -8.62
CA VAL A 144 -1.59 -5.81 -8.58
C VAL A 144 -1.95 -5.40 -10.01
N THR A 145 -3.22 -5.18 -10.23
CA THR A 145 -3.77 -4.82 -11.54
C THR A 145 -4.32 -3.40 -11.53
N LYS A 146 -4.47 -2.83 -12.74
CA LYS A 146 -5.19 -1.58 -12.92
C LYS A 146 -6.67 -1.81 -12.61
N THR A 147 -7.25 -0.94 -11.78
CA THR A 147 -8.69 -0.95 -11.54
C THR A 147 -9.41 -0.38 -12.77
N GLU A 148 -10.39 -1.09 -13.30
CA GLU A 148 -11.31 -0.54 -14.28
C GLU A 148 -12.24 0.46 -13.57
N GLU A 149 -12.46 1.61 -14.19
CA GLU A 149 -13.39 2.64 -13.71
C GLU A 149 -14.83 2.28 -14.12
#